data_b84686715bac7413ae47c20a0e813213
#
_entry.id   b84686715bac7413ae47c20a0e813213
#
_cell.length_a   1.000
_cell.length_b   1.000
_cell.length_c   1.000
_cell.angle_alpha   90.00
_cell.angle_beta   90.00
_cell.angle_gamma   90.00
#
_symmetry.space_group_name_H-M   'P 1'
#
loop_
_entity.id
_entity.type
_entity.pdbx_description
1 polymer ?
#
loop_
_entity_poly.entity_id
_entity_poly.type
_entity_poly.pdbx_seq_one_letter_code
_entity_poly.pdbx_strand_id
1 'polypeptide(L)'
;GPVLNPEDAQILERMLRTARSVTVRERSSLAWCRERGIDARLSVDDATDYPVASPARTLHYAEGVSAGQALDELPEHYVCVTVNECTDQQAQQIARLLDGMWREHGYAPVFLSHYGDPQDPASGDIQAHQRIAKRLRTSTPATLLPILHADQSIAVHRAAAFTLTSRYHPAVFSAAAGIPVLALVPDAFTQMRVGGALRQYGLGEFTLPLGMLAGGVPELMVAAALRHAAVASDARRTELLEVLRAERAYLLTQILASGAEKLDEVEAPAPFPTVEQVPALPEPLGATVRAARELFTETSLTAGFEWAMSDRAHSWDAEHRRQLECARAIGGYSAHGAEQTRPVTVEAYSEAPAEAHPAQPGLLARVARRLRG
;
A
#
# COMPACT_ATOMS: atom_id res chain seq x y z
N GLY A 1 -4.04 -7.03 3.88
CA GLY A 1 -2.62 -7.41 3.76
C GLY A 1 -2.37 -8.76 4.41
N PRO A 2 -1.15 -9.32 4.32
CA PRO A 2 -0.82 -10.62 4.92
C PRO A 2 -0.91 -10.57 6.44
N VAL A 3 -1.46 -11.62 7.04
CA VAL A 3 -1.46 -11.82 8.49
C VAL A 3 -0.27 -12.73 8.79
N LEU A 4 0.80 -12.15 9.31
CA LEU A 4 2.09 -12.82 9.48
C LEU A 4 2.20 -13.62 10.78
N ASN A 5 1.43 -13.24 11.79
CA ASN A 5 1.46 -13.88 13.10
C ASN A 5 0.27 -14.85 13.28
N PRO A 6 0.50 -16.12 13.66
CA PRO A 6 -0.57 -17.11 13.84
C PRO A 6 -1.61 -16.74 14.92
N GLU A 7 -1.20 -16.07 15.99
CA GLU A 7 -2.14 -15.66 17.04
C GLU A 7 -3.02 -14.49 16.58
N ASP A 8 -2.45 -13.51 15.84
CA ASP A 8 -3.22 -12.45 15.22
C ASP A 8 -4.20 -13.01 14.21
N ALA A 9 -3.80 -14.05 13.45
CA ALA A 9 -4.68 -14.76 12.54
C ALA A 9 -5.87 -15.38 13.26
N GLN A 10 -5.66 -16.02 14.42
CA GLN A 10 -6.75 -16.62 15.23
C GLN A 10 -7.69 -15.56 15.83
N ILE A 11 -7.12 -14.41 16.28
CA ILE A 11 -7.93 -13.30 16.80
C ILE A 11 -8.79 -12.74 15.67
N LEU A 12 -8.18 -12.43 14.52
CA LEU A 12 -8.88 -11.92 13.36
C LEU A 12 -9.95 -12.88 12.87
N GLU A 13 -9.65 -14.19 12.78
CA GLU A 13 -10.60 -15.21 12.39
C GLU A 13 -11.83 -15.23 13.32
N ARG A 14 -11.63 -15.21 14.64
CA ARG A 14 -12.73 -15.15 15.62
C ARG A 14 -13.58 -13.88 15.43
N MET A 15 -12.93 -12.72 15.24
CA MET A 15 -13.65 -11.47 14.99
C MET A 15 -14.48 -11.52 13.71
N LEU A 16 -13.91 -12.01 12.62
CA LEU A 16 -14.61 -12.09 11.33
C LEU A 16 -15.76 -13.10 11.34
N ARG A 17 -15.64 -14.21 12.09
CA ARG A 17 -16.73 -15.18 12.26
C ARG A 17 -17.93 -14.63 13.04
N THR A 18 -17.72 -13.60 13.87
CA THR A 18 -18.81 -12.93 14.61
C THR A 18 -19.38 -11.74 13.84
N ALA A 19 -18.73 -11.31 12.77
CA ALA A 19 -19.20 -10.22 11.93
C ALA A 19 -20.43 -10.68 11.11
N ARG A 20 -21.43 -9.80 11.02
CA ARG A 20 -22.64 -10.06 10.23
C ARG A 20 -22.37 -10.07 8.73
N SER A 21 -21.43 -9.28 8.28
CA SER A 21 -20.96 -9.22 6.90
C SER A 21 -19.47 -8.88 6.88
N VAL A 22 -18.74 -9.51 5.95
CA VAL A 22 -17.31 -9.28 5.76
C VAL A 22 -17.07 -8.88 4.31
N THR A 23 -16.56 -7.67 4.09
CA THR A 23 -16.08 -7.22 2.79
C THR A 23 -14.59 -6.98 2.84
N VAL A 24 -13.90 -7.34 1.78
CA VAL A 24 -12.45 -7.17 1.64
C VAL A 24 -12.13 -6.50 0.30
N ARG A 25 -11.07 -5.72 0.27
CA ARG A 25 -10.70 -4.93 -0.90
C ARG A 25 -9.52 -5.51 -1.70
N GLU A 26 -8.99 -6.65 -1.28
CA GLU A 26 -7.94 -7.36 -2.03
C GLU A 26 -8.26 -8.85 -2.16
N ARG A 27 -7.90 -9.43 -3.31
CA ARG A 27 -8.12 -10.87 -3.57
C ARG A 27 -7.34 -11.78 -2.62
N SER A 28 -6.17 -11.34 -2.14
CA SER A 28 -5.40 -12.06 -1.13
C SER A 28 -6.13 -12.17 0.20
N SER A 29 -6.79 -11.08 0.64
CA SER A 29 -7.63 -11.09 1.84
C SER A 29 -8.87 -11.98 1.66
N LEU A 30 -9.47 -11.98 0.47
CA LEU A 30 -10.57 -12.87 0.14
C LEU A 30 -10.15 -14.35 0.18
N ALA A 31 -9.00 -14.68 -0.39
CA ALA A 31 -8.45 -16.04 -0.36
C ALA A 31 -8.20 -16.49 1.08
N TRP A 32 -7.60 -15.63 1.91
CA TRP A 32 -7.36 -15.90 3.33
C TRP A 32 -8.66 -16.19 4.11
N CYS A 33 -9.73 -15.44 3.84
CA CYS A 33 -11.05 -15.68 4.44
C CYS A 33 -11.62 -17.02 3.98
N ARG A 34 -11.58 -17.32 2.68
CA ARG A 34 -12.10 -18.55 2.09
C ARG A 34 -11.41 -19.81 2.61
N GLU A 35 -10.08 -19.79 2.73
CA GLU A 35 -9.29 -20.88 3.31
C GLU A 35 -9.71 -21.22 4.75
N ARG A 36 -10.32 -20.25 5.45
CA ARG A 36 -10.83 -20.41 6.84
C ARG A 36 -12.34 -20.57 6.92
N GLY A 37 -13.02 -20.75 5.78
CA GLY A 37 -14.47 -20.91 5.74
C GLY A 37 -15.22 -19.66 6.24
N ILE A 38 -14.62 -18.46 6.10
CA ILE A 38 -15.26 -17.18 6.41
C ILE A 38 -15.93 -16.69 5.14
N ASP A 39 -17.25 -16.47 5.21
CA ASP A 39 -17.99 -15.87 4.11
C ASP A 39 -17.62 -14.41 3.99
N ALA A 40 -16.88 -14.09 2.93
CA ALA A 40 -16.37 -12.75 2.65
C ALA A 40 -16.58 -12.40 1.18
N ARG A 41 -16.87 -11.14 0.92
CA ARG A 41 -17.12 -10.60 -0.41
C ARG A 41 -15.98 -9.67 -0.83
N LEU A 42 -15.62 -9.70 -2.10
CA LEU A 42 -14.68 -8.75 -2.66
C LEU A 42 -15.43 -7.46 -3.03
N SER A 43 -14.90 -6.35 -2.59
CA SER A 43 -15.35 -5.00 -2.96
C SER A 43 -14.15 -4.16 -3.40
N VAL A 44 -14.35 -2.88 -3.65
CA VAL A 44 -13.27 -1.90 -3.87
C VAL A 44 -13.05 -1.06 -2.62
N ASP A 45 -11.96 -0.31 -2.62
CA ASP A 45 -11.72 0.66 -1.55
C ASP A 45 -12.73 1.81 -1.62
N ASP A 46 -13.26 2.22 -0.47
CA ASP A 46 -14.23 3.32 -0.36
C ASP A 46 -13.71 4.64 -0.95
N ALA A 47 -12.39 4.83 -0.95
CA ALA A 47 -11.74 5.99 -1.55
C ALA A 47 -11.93 6.09 -3.08
N THR A 48 -12.38 5.00 -3.74
CA THR A 48 -12.76 5.01 -5.17
C THR A 48 -13.88 6.01 -5.48
N ASP A 49 -14.85 6.13 -4.58
CA ASP A 49 -16.05 7.01 -4.71
C ASP A 49 -15.95 8.26 -3.82
N TYR A 50 -14.78 8.61 -3.34
CA TYR A 50 -14.66 9.77 -2.48
C TYR A 50 -14.99 11.04 -3.28
N PRO A 51 -16.00 11.83 -2.84
CA PRO A 51 -16.38 13.05 -3.52
C PRO A 51 -15.26 14.09 -3.39
N VAL A 52 -14.71 14.51 -4.50
CA VAL A 52 -13.74 15.60 -4.52
C VAL A 52 -14.51 16.89 -4.73
N ALA A 53 -14.42 17.79 -3.76
CA ALA A 53 -14.79 19.17 -3.98
C ALA A 53 -13.94 19.71 -5.15
N SER A 54 -14.53 20.61 -5.95
CA SER A 54 -13.79 21.25 -7.04
C SER A 54 -12.45 21.78 -6.50
N PRO A 55 -11.35 21.72 -7.28
CA PRO A 55 -10.04 22.24 -6.86
C PRO A 55 -10.12 23.64 -6.24
N ALA A 56 -10.93 24.52 -6.79
CA ALA A 56 -11.18 25.87 -6.27
C ALA A 56 -11.81 25.91 -4.87
N ARG A 57 -12.57 24.88 -4.48
CA ARG A 57 -13.18 24.78 -3.15
C ARG A 57 -12.23 24.15 -2.14
N THR A 58 -11.40 23.24 -2.59
CA THR A 58 -10.39 22.54 -1.78
C THR A 58 -9.30 23.50 -1.29
N LEU A 59 -8.94 24.49 -2.12
CA LEU A 59 -7.90 25.50 -1.81
C LEU A 59 -8.28 26.44 -0.66
N HIS A 60 -9.58 26.67 -0.39
CA HIS A 60 -10.04 27.60 0.64
C HIS A 60 -10.11 27.01 2.06
N TYR A 61 -9.93 25.68 2.23
CA TYR A 61 -9.95 25.03 3.54
C TYR A 61 -8.60 24.92 4.22
N ALA A 62 -7.52 25.30 3.55
CA ALA A 62 -6.18 25.31 4.15
C ALA A 62 -5.99 26.60 4.99
N GLU A 63 -6.38 26.56 6.26
CA GLU A 63 -6.06 27.60 7.26
C GLU A 63 -4.56 27.63 7.62
N GLY A 64 -3.68 27.35 6.70
CA GLY A 64 -2.24 27.56 6.84
C GLY A 64 -1.73 28.23 5.57
N VAL A 65 -1.28 29.44 5.71
CA VAL A 65 -0.80 30.32 4.62
C VAL A 65 0.16 29.63 3.63
N SER A 66 0.85 28.58 4.03
CA SER A 66 1.83 27.87 3.19
C SER A 66 1.25 26.80 2.25
N ALA A 67 0.13 26.14 2.64
CA ALA A 67 -0.45 25.06 1.82
C ALA A 67 -1.30 25.61 0.67
N GLY A 68 -2.07 26.66 0.87
CA GLY A 68 -2.88 27.31 -0.17
C GLY A 68 -2.01 27.85 -1.29
N GLN A 69 -0.97 28.60 -0.95
CA GLN A 69 -0.04 29.17 -1.92
C GLN A 69 0.70 28.10 -2.73
N ALA A 70 1.14 27.02 -2.10
CA ALA A 70 1.81 25.92 -2.79
C ALA A 70 0.91 25.17 -3.78
N LEU A 71 -0.41 25.11 -3.53
CA LEU A 71 -1.38 24.50 -4.45
C LEU A 71 -1.72 25.40 -5.65
N ASP A 72 -1.72 26.71 -5.45
CA ASP A 72 -1.94 27.68 -6.53
C ASP A 72 -0.76 27.74 -7.52
N GLU A 73 0.44 27.32 -7.07
CA GLU A 73 1.69 27.30 -7.83
C GLU A 73 2.02 25.94 -8.45
N LEU A 74 1.06 24.98 -8.45
CA LEU A 74 1.30 23.66 -9.06
C LEU A 74 1.56 23.80 -10.56
N PRO A 75 2.54 23.02 -11.09
CA PRO A 75 2.77 22.96 -12.53
C PRO A 75 1.53 22.45 -13.27
N GLU A 76 1.32 22.92 -14.49
CA GLU A 76 0.19 22.46 -15.35
C GLU A 76 0.27 20.95 -15.61
N HIS A 77 1.49 20.43 -15.81
CA HIS A 77 1.73 19.01 -16.02
C HIS A 77 2.75 18.51 -14.99
N TYR A 78 2.35 17.55 -14.16
CA TYR A 78 3.24 17.02 -13.13
C TYR A 78 3.07 15.53 -12.88
N VAL A 79 4.12 14.92 -12.36
CA VAL A 79 4.08 13.61 -11.73
C VAL A 79 3.92 13.78 -10.22
N CYS A 80 2.82 13.26 -9.67
CA CYS A 80 2.62 13.22 -8.22
C CYS A 80 3.46 12.08 -7.62
N VAL A 81 4.35 12.41 -6.69
CA VAL A 81 5.32 11.48 -6.09
C VAL A 81 5.02 11.30 -4.62
N THR A 82 4.77 10.05 -4.21
CA THR A 82 4.57 9.68 -2.78
C THR A 82 5.38 8.43 -2.46
N VAL A 83 6.55 8.59 -1.88
CA VAL A 83 7.46 7.50 -1.51
C VAL A 83 7.70 7.56 0.00
N ASN A 84 7.41 6.44 0.71
CA ASN A 84 7.53 6.39 2.16
C ASN A 84 8.96 6.23 2.65
N GLU A 85 9.72 5.35 2.01
CA GLU A 85 11.11 5.06 2.37
C GLU A 85 11.93 4.72 1.13
N CYS A 86 13.20 5.10 1.13
CA CYS A 86 14.16 4.70 0.13
C CYS A 86 15.59 4.85 0.65
N THR A 87 16.47 3.95 0.22
CA THR A 87 17.92 4.11 0.43
C THR A 87 18.46 5.24 -0.45
N ASP A 88 19.69 5.68 -0.19
CA ASP A 88 20.35 6.70 -1.02
C ASP A 88 20.49 6.27 -2.48
N GLN A 89 20.77 4.99 -2.72
CA GLN A 89 20.84 4.43 -4.08
C GLN A 89 19.47 4.46 -4.77
N GLN A 90 18.42 4.05 -4.07
CA GLN A 90 17.05 4.08 -4.60
C GLN A 90 16.58 5.51 -4.87
N ALA A 91 16.87 6.45 -3.95
CA ALA A 91 16.59 7.88 -4.16
C ALA A 91 17.27 8.42 -5.42
N GLN A 92 18.53 8.03 -5.67
CA GLN A 92 19.22 8.40 -6.90
C GLN A 92 18.59 7.81 -8.16
N GLN A 93 18.10 6.57 -8.09
CA GLN A 93 17.42 5.91 -9.21
C GLN A 93 16.05 6.54 -9.49
N ILE A 94 15.29 6.84 -8.43
CA ILE A 94 13.99 7.54 -8.55
C ILE A 94 14.20 8.95 -9.12
N ALA A 95 15.21 9.69 -8.64
CA ALA A 95 15.53 11.01 -9.18
C ALA A 95 15.87 10.97 -10.67
N ARG A 96 16.63 9.98 -11.13
CA ARG A 96 16.93 9.79 -12.57
C ARG A 96 15.67 9.53 -13.40
N LEU A 97 14.75 8.71 -12.88
CA LEU A 97 13.46 8.44 -13.52
C LEU A 97 12.66 9.75 -13.66
N LEU A 98 12.57 10.54 -12.59
CA LEU A 98 11.86 11.82 -12.57
C LEU A 98 12.52 12.85 -13.50
N ASP A 99 13.86 12.93 -13.54
CA ASP A 99 14.60 13.74 -14.52
C ASP A 99 14.29 13.33 -15.96
N GLY A 100 14.11 12.02 -16.20
CA GLY A 100 13.68 11.48 -17.49
C GLY A 100 12.26 11.93 -17.84
N MET A 101 11.31 11.80 -16.92
CA MET A 101 9.92 12.22 -17.11
C MET A 101 9.79 13.73 -17.38
N TRP A 102 10.58 14.55 -16.68
CA TRP A 102 10.66 15.98 -16.98
C TRP A 102 11.19 16.25 -18.39
N ARG A 103 12.30 15.64 -18.75
CA ARG A 103 12.96 15.87 -20.04
C ARG A 103 12.11 15.38 -21.23
N GLU A 104 11.41 14.25 -21.10
CA GLU A 104 10.71 13.60 -22.20
C GLU A 104 9.25 14.00 -22.33
N HIS A 105 8.61 14.35 -21.19
CA HIS A 105 7.18 14.64 -21.14
C HIS A 105 6.85 16.02 -20.54
N GLY A 106 7.82 16.74 -19.98
CA GLY A 106 7.57 18.00 -19.29
C GLY A 106 6.83 17.81 -17.94
N TYR A 107 6.87 16.63 -17.35
CA TYR A 107 6.19 16.36 -16.07
C TYR A 107 7.09 16.74 -14.90
N ALA A 108 6.78 17.85 -14.25
CA ALA A 108 7.50 18.32 -13.07
C ALA A 108 7.19 17.45 -11.85
N PRO A 109 8.17 16.99 -11.06
CA PRO A 109 7.93 16.28 -9.82
C PRO A 109 7.22 17.14 -8.76
N VAL A 110 6.06 16.68 -8.30
CA VAL A 110 5.32 17.23 -7.15
C VAL A 110 5.27 16.17 -6.06
N PHE A 111 6.03 16.38 -5.00
CA PHE A 111 6.10 15.47 -3.85
C PHE A 111 4.97 15.78 -2.88
N LEU A 112 4.13 14.79 -2.61
CA LEU A 112 3.00 14.89 -1.70
C LEU A 112 3.13 13.85 -0.59
N SER A 113 3.28 14.33 0.65
CA SER A 113 3.38 13.47 1.84
C SER A 113 2.01 13.05 2.33
N HIS A 114 1.84 11.75 2.60
CA HIS A 114 0.61 11.18 3.16
C HIS A 114 0.77 10.73 4.61
N TYR A 115 2.00 10.71 5.12
CA TYR A 115 2.32 10.33 6.49
C TYR A 115 3.52 11.11 7.01
N GLY A 116 3.41 11.55 8.26
CA GLY A 116 4.46 12.29 8.96
C GLY A 116 3.84 13.22 10.02
N ASP A 117 4.69 13.86 10.79
CA ASP A 117 4.29 14.92 11.69
C ASP A 117 4.42 16.28 10.95
N PRO A 118 3.35 17.07 10.81
CA PRO A 118 3.44 18.40 10.19
C PRO A 118 4.42 19.35 10.90
N GLN A 119 4.74 19.10 12.17
CA GLN A 119 5.68 19.87 12.96
C GLN A 119 7.12 19.37 12.87
N ASP A 120 7.33 18.14 12.37
CA ASP A 120 8.65 17.55 12.14
C ASP A 120 8.91 17.32 10.64
N PRO A 121 9.60 18.23 9.96
CA PRO A 121 9.89 18.12 8.53
C PRO A 121 10.83 16.94 8.18
N ALA A 122 11.36 16.24 9.18
CA ALA A 122 12.18 15.04 8.98
C ALA A 122 11.39 13.74 9.17
N SER A 123 10.09 13.82 9.47
CA SER A 123 9.26 12.65 9.75
C SER A 123 8.60 12.07 8.49
N GLY A 124 8.30 10.78 8.51
CA GLY A 124 7.48 10.08 7.53
C GLY A 124 7.99 10.21 6.09
N ASP A 125 7.07 10.49 5.16
CA ASP A 125 7.36 10.57 3.73
C ASP A 125 8.26 11.75 3.37
N ILE A 126 8.21 12.84 4.16
CA ILE A 126 8.95 14.09 3.90
C ILE A 126 10.44 13.82 3.79
N GLN A 127 10.99 12.96 4.66
CA GLN A 127 12.41 12.62 4.62
C GLN A 127 12.83 11.94 3.31
N ALA A 128 12.02 10.97 2.83
CA ALA A 128 12.28 10.30 1.57
C ALA A 128 12.16 11.28 0.38
N HIS A 129 11.14 12.14 0.39
CA HIS A 129 10.92 13.15 -0.63
C HIS A 129 12.10 14.14 -0.73
N GLN A 130 12.56 14.68 0.40
CA GLN A 130 13.73 15.55 0.44
C GLN A 130 14.99 14.85 -0.06
N ARG A 131 15.17 13.55 0.29
CA ARG A 131 16.30 12.74 -0.16
C ARG A 131 16.32 12.58 -1.68
N ILE A 132 15.15 12.36 -2.30
CA ILE A 132 15.00 12.27 -3.75
C ILE A 132 15.19 13.64 -4.39
N ALA A 133 14.51 14.67 -3.89
CA ALA A 133 14.56 16.02 -4.46
C ALA A 133 15.99 16.60 -4.51
N LYS A 134 16.81 16.36 -3.47
CA LYS A 134 18.22 16.75 -3.43
C LYS A 134 19.07 16.08 -4.53
N ARG A 135 18.58 15.03 -5.19
CA ARG A 135 19.30 14.28 -6.24
C ARG A 135 18.79 14.56 -7.64
N LEU A 136 17.73 15.35 -7.76
CA LEU A 136 17.27 15.85 -9.07
C LEU A 136 18.31 16.78 -9.69
N ARG A 137 18.32 16.83 -11.01
CA ARG A 137 19.11 17.82 -11.74
C ARG A 137 18.59 19.23 -11.46
N THR A 138 19.49 20.22 -11.47
CA THR A 138 19.12 21.62 -11.24
C THR A 138 18.10 22.15 -12.26
N SER A 139 18.04 21.55 -13.46
CA SER A 139 17.07 21.90 -14.51
C SER A 139 15.68 21.26 -14.32
N THR A 140 15.53 20.34 -13.38
CA THR A 140 14.25 19.68 -13.09
C THR A 140 13.56 20.44 -11.96
N PRO A 141 12.48 21.18 -12.25
CA PRO A 141 11.73 21.87 -11.20
C PRO A 141 11.05 20.85 -10.29
N ALA A 142 11.02 21.10 -9.01
CA ALA A 142 10.34 20.22 -8.05
C ALA A 142 9.59 21.02 -7.00
N THR A 143 8.38 20.58 -6.68
CA THR A 143 7.55 21.15 -5.62
C THR A 143 7.41 20.14 -4.50
N LEU A 144 7.66 20.54 -3.25
CA LEU A 144 7.44 19.73 -2.05
C LEU A 144 6.20 20.28 -1.34
N LEU A 145 5.12 19.51 -1.37
CA LEU A 145 3.88 19.87 -0.67
C LEU A 145 3.93 19.42 0.79
N PRO A 146 3.34 20.18 1.70
CA PRO A 146 3.09 19.73 3.07
C PRO A 146 2.11 18.55 3.10
N ILE A 147 1.87 17.99 4.28
CA ILE A 147 0.77 17.05 4.48
C ILE A 147 -0.54 17.82 4.28
N LEU A 148 -1.38 17.33 3.40
CA LEU A 148 -2.66 17.95 3.04
C LEU A 148 -3.83 17.19 3.68
N HIS A 149 -5.00 17.83 3.77
CA HIS A 149 -6.25 17.13 4.05
C HIS A 149 -6.58 16.12 2.95
N ALA A 150 -7.40 15.11 3.28
CA ALA A 150 -7.68 14.00 2.38
C ALA A 150 -8.27 14.45 1.02
N ASP A 151 -9.22 15.38 1.03
CA ASP A 151 -9.85 15.95 -0.16
C ASP A 151 -8.86 16.72 -1.05
N GLN A 152 -7.94 17.50 -0.45
CA GLN A 152 -6.85 18.17 -1.15
C GLN A 152 -5.86 17.17 -1.76
N SER A 153 -5.46 16.17 -0.98
CA SER A 153 -4.57 15.10 -1.46
C SER A 153 -5.17 14.36 -2.66
N ILE A 154 -6.46 14.03 -2.60
CA ILE A 154 -7.19 13.39 -3.70
C ILE A 154 -7.23 14.32 -4.93
N ALA A 155 -7.49 15.63 -4.74
CA ALA A 155 -7.52 16.58 -5.85
C ALA A 155 -6.16 16.67 -6.55
N VAL A 156 -5.06 16.70 -5.79
CA VAL A 156 -3.69 16.71 -6.34
C VAL A 156 -3.43 15.44 -7.16
N HIS A 157 -3.78 14.25 -6.64
CA HIS A 157 -3.59 13.01 -7.40
C HIS A 157 -4.44 12.95 -8.67
N ARG A 158 -5.69 13.44 -8.63
CA ARG A 158 -6.59 13.41 -9.78
C ARG A 158 -6.25 14.43 -10.88
N ALA A 159 -5.50 15.47 -10.53
CA ALA A 159 -5.03 16.47 -11.50
C ALA A 159 -3.62 16.15 -12.05
N ALA A 160 -2.93 15.14 -11.52
CA ALA A 160 -1.62 14.73 -11.99
C ALA A 160 -1.67 14.14 -13.41
N ALA A 161 -0.59 14.33 -14.19
CA ALA A 161 -0.40 13.63 -15.45
C ALA A 161 0.06 12.17 -15.23
N PHE A 162 0.69 11.89 -14.09
CA PHE A 162 1.18 10.59 -13.70
C PHE A 162 1.30 10.50 -12.18
N THR A 163 1.24 9.29 -11.61
CA THR A 163 1.52 9.06 -10.19
C THR A 163 2.62 8.00 -10.01
N LEU A 164 3.65 8.35 -9.24
CA LEU A 164 4.71 7.45 -8.80
C LEU A 164 4.58 7.28 -7.28
N THR A 165 4.25 6.08 -6.79
CA THR A 165 3.92 5.94 -5.38
C THR A 165 4.33 4.61 -4.78
N SER A 166 4.70 4.60 -3.48
CA SER A 166 4.79 3.41 -2.65
C SER A 166 3.61 3.29 -1.66
N ARG A 167 2.67 4.24 -1.68
CA ARG A 167 1.52 4.29 -0.79
C ARG A 167 0.25 3.73 -1.44
N TYR A 168 -0.61 3.14 -0.61
CA TYR A 168 -1.86 2.51 -1.05
C TYR A 168 -2.88 3.51 -1.61
N HIS A 169 -3.29 4.50 -0.81
CA HIS A 169 -4.34 5.43 -1.21
C HIS A 169 -3.97 6.29 -2.42
N PRO A 170 -2.74 6.81 -2.58
CA PRO A 170 -2.30 7.46 -3.81
C PRO A 170 -2.52 6.62 -5.07
N ALA A 171 -2.22 5.31 -5.00
CA ALA A 171 -2.47 4.39 -6.10
C ALA A 171 -3.97 4.25 -6.41
N VAL A 172 -4.82 4.15 -5.37
CA VAL A 172 -6.29 4.09 -5.51
C VAL A 172 -6.84 5.38 -6.09
N PHE A 173 -6.44 6.56 -5.56
CA PHE A 173 -6.93 7.86 -6.04
C PHE A 173 -6.64 8.08 -7.52
N SER A 174 -5.42 7.73 -7.94
CA SER A 174 -4.98 7.88 -9.32
C SER A 174 -5.66 6.88 -10.25
N ALA A 175 -5.66 5.60 -9.90
CA ALA A 175 -6.31 4.56 -10.71
C ALA A 175 -7.82 4.81 -10.86
N ALA A 176 -8.50 5.22 -9.77
CA ALA A 176 -9.93 5.59 -9.80
C ALA A 176 -10.22 6.81 -10.67
N ALA A 177 -9.25 7.69 -10.90
CA ALA A 177 -9.38 8.86 -11.77
C ALA A 177 -8.89 8.59 -13.21
N GLY A 178 -8.40 7.38 -13.51
CA GLY A 178 -7.81 7.07 -14.82
C GLY A 178 -6.42 7.67 -15.02
N ILE A 179 -5.79 8.14 -13.96
CA ILE A 179 -4.41 8.67 -14.01
C ILE A 179 -3.44 7.50 -14.05
N PRO A 180 -2.48 7.49 -15.00
CA PRO A 180 -1.45 6.45 -15.05
C PRO A 180 -0.65 6.38 -13.77
N VAL A 181 -0.37 5.16 -13.30
CA VAL A 181 0.32 4.94 -12.04
C VAL A 181 1.40 3.87 -12.18
N LEU A 182 2.55 4.11 -11.57
CA LEU A 182 3.57 3.12 -11.28
C LEU A 182 3.77 3.04 -9.77
N ALA A 183 3.50 1.88 -9.20
CA ALA A 183 3.69 1.65 -7.78
C ALA A 183 5.07 1.05 -7.50
N LEU A 184 5.85 1.73 -6.68
CA LEU A 184 7.13 1.26 -6.16
C LEU A 184 6.87 0.46 -4.87
N VAL A 185 7.27 -0.81 -4.84
CA VAL A 185 6.95 -1.69 -3.72
C VAL A 185 8.21 -2.07 -2.93
N PRO A 186 8.33 -1.62 -1.67
CA PRO A 186 9.49 -1.92 -0.83
C PRO A 186 9.44 -3.35 -0.27
N ASP A 187 8.25 -3.92 -0.09
CA ASP A 187 8.04 -5.20 0.58
C ASP A 187 6.80 -5.94 0.03
N ALA A 188 6.63 -7.20 0.46
CA ALA A 188 5.50 -8.03 0.06
C ALA A 188 4.15 -7.48 0.57
N PHE A 189 4.11 -6.86 1.74
CA PHE A 189 2.90 -6.27 2.28
C PHE A 189 2.37 -5.17 1.35
N THR A 190 3.26 -4.28 0.91
CA THR A 190 2.95 -3.23 -0.06
C THR A 190 2.59 -3.83 -1.42
N GLN A 191 3.33 -4.85 -1.90
CA GLN A 191 3.01 -5.54 -3.14
C GLN A 191 1.60 -6.14 -3.13
N MET A 192 1.21 -6.81 -2.06
CA MET A 192 -0.12 -7.43 -1.95
C MET A 192 -1.23 -6.39 -1.87
N ARG A 193 -1.04 -5.32 -1.11
CA ARG A 193 -2.04 -4.25 -0.93
C ARG A 193 -2.15 -3.38 -2.18
N VAL A 194 -1.07 -2.74 -2.59
CA VAL A 194 -1.08 -1.79 -3.71
C VAL A 194 -1.31 -2.52 -5.03
N GLY A 195 -0.61 -3.63 -5.26
CA GLY A 195 -0.82 -4.48 -6.44
C GLY A 195 -2.23 -5.08 -6.47
N GLY A 196 -2.78 -5.46 -5.31
CA GLY A 196 -4.16 -5.92 -5.18
C GLY A 196 -5.19 -4.86 -5.57
N ALA A 197 -5.00 -3.61 -5.12
CA ALA A 197 -5.85 -2.49 -5.52
C ALA A 197 -5.74 -2.21 -7.02
N LEU A 198 -4.53 -2.05 -7.54
CA LEU A 198 -4.30 -1.79 -8.97
C LEU A 198 -4.88 -2.89 -9.87
N ARG A 199 -4.85 -4.14 -9.41
CA ARG A 199 -5.44 -5.28 -10.14
C ARG A 199 -6.96 -5.14 -10.34
N GLN A 200 -7.66 -4.45 -9.45
CA GLN A 200 -9.09 -4.16 -9.63
C GLN A 200 -9.36 -3.22 -10.80
N TYR A 201 -8.39 -2.40 -11.15
CA TYR A 201 -8.43 -1.48 -12.30
C TYR A 201 -7.77 -2.06 -13.56
N GLY A 202 -7.35 -3.32 -13.55
CA GLY A 202 -6.60 -3.93 -14.65
C GLY A 202 -5.11 -3.54 -14.67
N LEU A 203 -4.63 -2.84 -13.66
CA LEU A 203 -3.28 -2.24 -13.59
C LEU A 203 -2.33 -3.03 -12.65
N GLY A 204 -2.65 -4.29 -12.33
CA GLY A 204 -1.87 -5.08 -11.36
C GLY A 204 -0.41 -5.35 -11.78
N GLU A 205 -0.08 -5.20 -13.05
CA GLU A 205 1.29 -5.34 -13.55
C GLU A 205 2.14 -4.06 -13.38
N PHE A 206 1.53 -2.91 -13.07
CA PHE A 206 2.23 -1.65 -12.86
C PHE A 206 2.74 -1.49 -11.42
N THR A 207 3.31 -2.56 -10.89
CA THR A 207 4.04 -2.58 -9.61
C THR A 207 5.49 -2.98 -9.84
N LEU A 208 6.43 -2.26 -9.24
CA LEU A 208 7.86 -2.48 -9.39
C LEU A 208 8.56 -2.56 -8.02
N PRO A 209 9.18 -3.71 -7.66
CA PRO A 209 10.03 -3.79 -6.48
C PRO A 209 11.14 -2.72 -6.50
N LEU A 210 11.38 -2.04 -5.38
CA LEU A 210 12.43 -1.03 -5.26
C LEU A 210 13.83 -1.54 -5.64
N GLY A 211 14.07 -2.85 -5.50
CA GLY A 211 15.31 -3.49 -5.95
C GLY A 211 15.46 -3.57 -7.48
N MET A 212 14.40 -3.28 -8.25
CA MET A 212 14.40 -3.35 -9.72
C MET A 212 14.42 -1.97 -10.40
N LEU A 213 14.70 -0.91 -9.67
CA LEU A 213 14.78 0.46 -10.20
C LEU A 213 15.93 0.69 -11.20
N ALA A 214 16.87 -0.24 -11.29
CA ALA A 214 17.98 -0.18 -12.24
C ALA A 214 17.62 -0.83 -13.58
N GLY A 215 18.30 -0.42 -14.66
CA GLY A 215 18.31 -1.16 -15.93
C GLY A 215 17.22 -0.80 -16.93
N GLY A 216 16.62 0.38 -16.86
CA GLY A 216 15.66 0.88 -17.87
C GLY A 216 14.24 0.29 -17.77
N VAL A 217 14.01 -0.64 -16.85
CA VAL A 217 12.66 -1.22 -16.61
C VAL A 217 11.65 -0.17 -16.15
N PRO A 218 11.98 0.74 -15.22
CA PRO A 218 11.05 1.79 -14.79
C PRO A 218 10.57 2.67 -15.93
N GLU A 219 11.46 3.10 -16.81
CA GLU A 219 11.17 3.94 -17.97
C GLU A 219 10.21 3.25 -18.95
N LEU A 220 10.45 1.96 -19.23
CA LEU A 220 9.55 1.15 -20.06
C LEU A 220 8.17 1.00 -19.44
N MET A 221 8.08 0.82 -18.12
CA MET A 221 6.83 0.71 -17.39
C MET A 221 6.07 2.04 -17.35
N VAL A 222 6.76 3.18 -17.18
CA VAL A 222 6.16 4.52 -17.28
C VAL A 222 5.59 4.71 -18.68
N ALA A 223 6.36 4.44 -19.73
CA ALA A 223 5.89 4.56 -21.10
C ALA A 223 4.68 3.65 -21.39
N ALA A 224 4.63 2.45 -20.83
CA ALA A 224 3.49 1.55 -20.95
C ALA A 224 2.27 2.11 -20.19
N ALA A 225 2.43 2.58 -18.96
CA ALA A 225 1.35 3.15 -18.16
C ALA A 225 0.72 4.37 -18.87
N LEU A 226 1.53 5.25 -19.43
CA LEU A 226 1.05 6.41 -20.21
C LEU A 226 0.22 6.01 -21.44
N ARG A 227 0.60 4.92 -22.13
CA ARG A 227 -0.16 4.43 -23.29
C ARG A 227 -1.51 3.82 -22.90
N HIS A 228 -1.59 3.20 -21.73
CA HIS A 228 -2.77 2.44 -21.32
C HIS A 228 -3.78 3.26 -20.50
N ALA A 229 -3.37 4.34 -19.88
CA ALA A 229 -4.27 5.19 -19.08
C ALA A 229 -5.48 5.71 -19.87
N ALA A 230 -5.29 6.02 -21.16
CA ALA A 230 -6.35 6.56 -22.01
C ALA A 230 -7.42 5.51 -22.38
N VAL A 231 -7.12 4.21 -22.27
CA VAL A 231 -7.97 3.13 -22.83
C VAL A 231 -8.88 2.49 -21.78
N ALA A 232 -8.47 2.46 -20.51
CA ALA A 232 -9.11 1.60 -19.50
C ALA A 232 -10.05 2.34 -18.53
N SER A 233 -10.12 3.70 -18.54
CA SER A 233 -10.53 4.41 -17.34
C SER A 233 -12.04 4.53 -17.10
N ASP A 234 -12.83 4.96 -18.06
CA ASP A 234 -14.21 5.37 -17.74
C ASP A 234 -15.19 4.21 -17.54
N ALA A 235 -15.19 3.22 -18.43
CA ALA A 235 -16.06 2.06 -18.31
C ALA A 235 -15.76 1.25 -17.05
N ARG A 236 -14.47 1.00 -16.79
CA ARG A 236 -14.03 0.24 -15.61
C ARG A 236 -14.32 0.98 -14.32
N ARG A 237 -14.07 2.28 -14.29
CA ARG A 237 -14.41 3.12 -13.13
C ARG A 237 -15.90 3.07 -12.84
N THR A 238 -16.75 3.21 -13.84
CA THR A 238 -18.22 3.13 -13.70
C THR A 238 -18.63 1.79 -13.10
N GLU A 239 -18.14 0.68 -13.64
CA GLU A 239 -18.41 -0.66 -13.13
C GLU A 239 -17.97 -0.83 -11.67
N LEU A 240 -16.78 -0.35 -11.28
CA LEU A 240 -16.31 -0.42 -9.90
C LEU A 240 -17.13 0.44 -8.94
N LEU A 241 -17.61 1.60 -9.39
CA LEU A 241 -18.52 2.45 -8.61
C LEU A 241 -19.88 1.78 -8.40
N GLU A 242 -20.40 1.08 -9.40
CA GLU A 242 -21.64 0.31 -9.28
C GLU A 242 -21.49 -0.82 -8.26
N VAL A 243 -20.39 -1.59 -8.32
CA VAL A 243 -20.07 -2.62 -7.31
C VAL A 243 -20.02 -2.02 -5.91
N LEU A 244 -19.32 -0.91 -5.72
CA LEU A 244 -19.18 -0.27 -4.42
C LEU A 244 -20.52 0.22 -3.88
N ARG A 245 -21.34 0.83 -4.72
CA ARG A 245 -22.69 1.32 -4.34
C ARG A 245 -23.63 0.16 -3.98
N ALA A 246 -23.59 -0.92 -4.74
CA ALA A 246 -24.37 -2.12 -4.45
C ALA A 246 -23.95 -2.76 -3.11
N GLU A 247 -22.63 -2.88 -2.84
CA GLU A 247 -22.13 -3.38 -1.56
C GLU A 247 -22.52 -2.48 -0.39
N ARG A 248 -22.39 -1.16 -0.54
CA ARG A 248 -22.81 -0.19 0.51
C ARG A 248 -24.31 -0.29 0.80
N ALA A 249 -25.14 -0.36 -0.23
CA ALA A 249 -26.59 -0.51 -0.08
C ALA A 249 -26.92 -1.82 0.66
N TYR A 250 -26.29 -2.92 0.28
CA TYR A 250 -26.45 -4.20 0.95
C TYR A 250 -26.03 -4.12 2.43
N LEU A 251 -24.85 -3.59 2.75
CA LEU A 251 -24.37 -3.42 4.12
C LEU A 251 -25.31 -2.55 4.96
N LEU A 252 -25.76 -1.42 4.41
CA LEU A 252 -26.71 -0.53 5.11
C LEU A 252 -28.02 -1.26 5.42
N THR A 253 -28.55 -2.02 4.47
CA THR A 253 -29.76 -2.81 4.68
C THR A 253 -29.56 -3.86 5.77
N GLN A 254 -28.41 -4.56 5.78
CA GLN A 254 -28.04 -5.52 6.83
C GLN A 254 -27.97 -4.87 8.22
N ILE A 255 -27.43 -3.65 8.30
CA ILE A 255 -27.32 -2.88 9.56
C ILE A 255 -28.70 -2.42 10.03
N LEU A 256 -29.50 -1.83 9.16
CA LEU A 256 -30.81 -1.25 9.48
C LEU A 256 -31.85 -2.34 9.82
N ALA A 257 -31.80 -3.48 9.12
CA ALA A 257 -32.67 -4.61 9.40
C ALA A 257 -32.31 -5.35 10.71
N SER A 258 -31.25 -4.97 11.40
CA SER A 258 -30.85 -5.59 12.67
C SER A 258 -31.85 -5.41 13.81
N GLY A 259 -32.88 -4.56 13.64
CA GLY A 259 -34.01 -4.40 14.56
C GLY A 259 -35.33 -5.07 14.10
N ALA A 260 -35.37 -5.69 12.91
CA ALA A 260 -36.55 -6.32 12.35
C ALA A 260 -36.31 -7.83 12.11
N GLU A 261 -37.34 -8.65 12.41
CA GLU A 261 -37.27 -10.12 12.32
C GLU A 261 -37.11 -10.69 10.90
N LYS A 262 -37.03 -9.87 9.85
CA LYS A 262 -36.97 -10.31 8.46
C LYS A 262 -35.70 -9.77 7.75
N LEU A 263 -34.61 -10.50 7.90
CA LEU A 263 -33.35 -10.25 7.17
C LEU A 263 -33.15 -11.15 5.94
N ASP A 264 -33.99 -12.17 5.76
CA ASP A 264 -33.78 -13.24 4.78
C ASP A 264 -34.07 -12.83 3.31
N GLU A 265 -34.61 -11.64 3.07
CA GLU A 265 -35.05 -11.19 1.74
C GLU A 265 -34.11 -10.22 1.01
N VAL A 266 -32.97 -9.85 1.59
CA VAL A 266 -32.04 -8.94 0.90
C VAL A 266 -31.06 -9.74 0.05
N GLU A 267 -31.28 -9.70 -1.25
CA GLU A 267 -30.40 -10.36 -2.22
C GLU A 267 -28.98 -9.75 -2.15
N ALA A 268 -28.00 -10.61 -2.03
CA ALA A 268 -26.60 -10.19 -2.03
C ALA A 268 -26.22 -9.63 -3.41
N PRO A 269 -25.38 -8.55 -3.48
CA PRO A 269 -24.91 -8.03 -4.75
C PRO A 269 -24.22 -9.09 -5.61
N ALA A 270 -24.21 -8.89 -6.92
CA ALA A 270 -23.50 -9.76 -7.85
C ALA A 270 -22.03 -9.96 -7.47
N PRO A 271 -21.42 -11.10 -7.77
CA PRO A 271 -20.00 -11.32 -7.53
C PRO A 271 -19.12 -10.24 -8.20
N PHE A 272 -18.01 -9.91 -7.58
CA PHE A 272 -17.04 -8.96 -8.15
C PHE A 272 -16.58 -9.44 -9.53
N PRO A 273 -16.63 -8.57 -10.56
CA PRO A 273 -16.34 -8.96 -11.92
C PRO A 273 -14.87 -9.36 -12.12
N THR A 274 -14.63 -10.25 -13.09
CA THR A 274 -13.27 -10.58 -13.53
C THR A 274 -12.70 -9.41 -14.32
N VAL A 275 -11.44 -9.07 -14.02
CA VAL A 275 -10.73 -7.95 -14.64
C VAL A 275 -9.56 -8.49 -15.45
N GLU A 276 -9.56 -8.20 -16.75
CA GLU A 276 -8.38 -8.43 -17.58
C GLU A 276 -7.25 -7.48 -17.17
N GLN A 277 -6.03 -8.03 -17.04
CA GLN A 277 -4.86 -7.26 -16.66
C GLN A 277 -4.14 -6.75 -17.90
N VAL A 278 -3.85 -5.46 -17.90
CA VAL A 278 -3.06 -4.83 -18.96
C VAL A 278 -1.59 -5.21 -18.76
N PRO A 279 -0.90 -5.76 -19.78
CA PRO A 279 0.52 -6.05 -19.69
C PRO A 279 1.35 -4.77 -19.55
N ALA A 280 2.15 -4.69 -18.49
CA ALA A 280 3.06 -3.56 -18.30
C ALA A 280 4.22 -3.56 -19.31
N LEU A 281 4.64 -4.74 -19.74
CA LEU A 281 5.80 -4.91 -20.62
C LEU A 281 5.54 -6.01 -21.68
N PRO A 282 6.13 -5.88 -22.88
CA PRO A 282 6.04 -6.93 -23.88
C PRO A 282 6.82 -8.18 -23.46
N GLU A 283 6.43 -9.34 -23.99
CA GLU A 283 7.17 -10.59 -23.79
C GLU A 283 8.49 -10.59 -24.61
N PRO A 284 9.56 -11.24 -24.11
CA PRO A 284 9.64 -12.02 -22.85
C PRO A 284 9.97 -11.18 -21.61
N LEU A 285 10.17 -9.86 -21.72
CA LEU A 285 10.55 -9.00 -20.61
C LEU A 285 9.46 -8.98 -19.53
N GLY A 286 8.18 -8.98 -19.94
CA GLY A 286 7.04 -9.03 -19.03
C GLY A 286 7.09 -10.28 -18.13
N ALA A 287 7.35 -11.47 -18.71
CA ALA A 287 7.50 -12.70 -17.94
C ALA A 287 8.65 -12.63 -16.93
N THR A 288 9.78 -12.04 -17.34
CA THR A 288 10.95 -11.88 -16.45
C THR A 288 10.63 -10.98 -15.24
N VAL A 289 9.95 -9.87 -15.47
CA VAL A 289 9.55 -8.94 -14.40
C VAL A 289 8.51 -9.58 -13.49
N ARG A 290 7.54 -10.33 -14.03
CA ARG A 290 6.55 -11.07 -13.21
C ARG A 290 7.25 -12.10 -12.31
N ALA A 291 8.14 -12.93 -12.85
CA ALA A 291 8.89 -13.92 -12.09
C ALA A 291 9.77 -13.27 -10.99
N ALA A 292 10.42 -12.16 -11.29
CA ALA A 292 11.21 -11.42 -10.31
C ALA A 292 10.34 -10.82 -9.18
N ARG A 293 9.15 -10.34 -9.50
CA ARG A 293 8.18 -9.83 -8.54
C ARG A 293 7.61 -10.93 -7.65
N GLU A 294 7.32 -12.10 -8.20
CA GLU A 294 6.87 -13.26 -7.42
C GLU A 294 7.95 -13.71 -6.43
N LEU A 295 9.19 -13.85 -6.89
CA LEU A 295 10.32 -14.20 -6.02
C LEU A 295 10.57 -13.15 -4.94
N PHE A 296 10.45 -11.87 -5.26
CA PHE A 296 10.54 -10.78 -4.29
C PHE A 296 9.45 -10.89 -3.23
N THR A 297 8.21 -11.16 -3.64
CA THR A 297 7.07 -11.29 -2.73
C THR A 297 7.27 -12.46 -1.78
N GLU A 298 7.66 -13.63 -2.29
CA GLU A 298 7.94 -14.83 -1.50
C GLU A 298 9.06 -14.59 -0.47
N THR A 299 10.19 -14.03 -0.91
CA THR A 299 11.34 -13.74 -0.04
C THR A 299 11.00 -12.71 1.03
N SER A 300 10.27 -11.66 0.65
CA SER A 300 9.87 -10.60 1.57
C SER A 300 8.83 -11.07 2.59
N LEU A 301 7.92 -11.97 2.22
CA LEU A 301 6.97 -12.58 3.17
C LEU A 301 7.69 -13.41 4.22
N THR A 302 8.68 -14.20 3.82
CA THR A 302 9.48 -15.00 4.74
C THR A 302 10.21 -14.11 5.76
N ALA A 303 10.91 -13.09 5.29
CA ALA A 303 11.60 -12.13 6.15
C ALA A 303 10.62 -11.36 7.07
N GLY A 304 9.46 -10.96 6.55
CA GLY A 304 8.42 -10.28 7.31
C GLY A 304 7.80 -11.16 8.40
N PHE A 305 7.63 -12.46 8.13
CA PHE A 305 7.17 -13.42 9.12
C PHE A 305 8.22 -13.59 10.26
N GLU A 306 9.48 -13.78 9.93
CA GLU A 306 10.57 -13.88 10.90
C GLU A 306 10.66 -12.64 11.78
N TRP A 307 10.57 -11.45 11.18
CA TRP A 307 10.53 -10.18 11.91
C TRP A 307 9.32 -10.09 12.85
N ALA A 308 8.11 -10.39 12.36
CA ALA A 308 6.89 -10.29 13.16
C ALA A 308 6.91 -11.23 14.38
N MET A 309 7.47 -12.42 14.23
CA MET A 309 7.65 -13.37 15.34
C MET A 309 8.63 -12.84 16.37
N SER A 310 9.78 -12.27 15.92
CA SER A 310 10.78 -11.69 16.79
C SER A 310 10.28 -10.44 17.53
N ASP A 311 9.65 -9.50 16.81
CA ASP A 311 9.13 -8.26 17.39
C ASP A 311 8.04 -8.53 18.44
N ARG A 312 7.17 -9.50 18.17
CA ARG A 312 6.12 -9.88 19.12
C ARG A 312 6.69 -10.47 20.41
N ALA A 313 7.72 -11.28 20.32
CA ALA A 313 8.37 -11.81 21.50
C ALA A 313 8.92 -10.69 22.40
N HIS A 314 9.60 -9.70 21.78
CA HIS A 314 10.12 -8.54 22.51
C HIS A 314 9.00 -7.64 23.08
N SER A 315 7.94 -7.42 22.31
CA SER A 315 6.78 -6.60 22.73
C SER A 315 6.04 -7.27 23.88
N TRP A 316 5.85 -8.59 23.83
CA TRP A 316 5.20 -9.35 24.90
C TRP A 316 5.99 -9.29 26.21
N ASP A 317 7.30 -9.48 26.15
CA ASP A 317 8.18 -9.36 27.33
C ASP A 317 8.16 -7.96 27.95
N ALA A 318 8.10 -6.90 27.12
CA ALA A 318 8.02 -5.53 27.58
C ALA A 318 6.66 -5.22 28.24
N GLU A 319 5.57 -5.72 27.66
CA GLU A 319 4.23 -5.57 28.21
C GLU A 319 4.03 -6.35 29.49
N HIS A 320 4.52 -7.58 29.55
CA HIS A 320 4.48 -8.40 30.77
C HIS A 320 5.26 -7.75 31.92
N ARG A 321 6.44 -7.19 31.64
CA ARG A 321 7.20 -6.42 32.65
C ARG A 321 6.42 -5.22 33.15
N ARG A 322 5.79 -4.42 32.27
CA ARG A 322 4.94 -3.28 32.66
C ARG A 322 3.76 -3.71 33.53
N GLN A 323 3.09 -4.81 33.19
CA GLN A 323 1.98 -5.35 33.97
C GLN A 323 2.42 -5.78 35.37
N LEU A 324 3.60 -6.42 35.50
CA LEU A 324 4.18 -6.78 36.80
C LEU A 324 4.57 -5.55 37.62
N GLU A 325 5.10 -4.50 37.00
CA GLU A 325 5.42 -3.23 37.66
C GLU A 325 4.15 -2.53 38.17
N CYS A 326 3.10 -2.46 37.34
CA CYS A 326 1.81 -1.91 37.73
C CYS A 326 1.18 -2.72 38.89
N ALA A 327 1.23 -4.05 38.84
CA ALA A 327 0.72 -4.92 39.89
C ALA A 327 1.46 -4.71 41.23
N ARG A 328 2.79 -4.52 41.20
CA ARG A 328 3.59 -4.17 42.36
C ARG A 328 3.25 -2.78 42.92
N ALA A 329 3.04 -1.79 42.04
CA ALA A 329 2.72 -0.42 42.43
C ALA A 329 1.33 -0.29 43.08
N ILE A 330 0.36 -1.10 42.66
CA ILE A 330 -1.01 -1.09 43.21
C ILE A 330 -1.10 -1.85 44.55
N GLY A 331 -0.05 -2.61 44.95
CA GLY A 331 0.09 -3.19 46.30
C GLY A 331 -0.96 -4.20 46.73
N GLY A 332 -1.78 -4.74 45.83
CA GLY A 332 -2.95 -5.53 46.16
C GLY A 332 -3.22 -6.82 45.40
N TYR A 333 -2.42 -7.17 44.40
CA TYR A 333 -2.64 -8.43 43.69
C TYR A 333 -1.68 -9.50 44.19
N SER A 334 -2.21 -10.56 44.82
CA SER A 334 -1.41 -11.70 45.22
C SER A 334 -0.86 -12.40 43.97
N ALA A 335 0.44 -12.64 43.97
CA ALA A 335 1.19 -13.28 42.88
C ALA A 335 0.69 -14.69 42.46
N HIS A 336 -0.34 -15.23 43.14
CA HIS A 336 -0.85 -16.58 42.92
C HIS A 336 -1.72 -16.74 41.66
N GLY A 337 -2.20 -15.65 41.03
CA GLY A 337 -2.95 -15.73 39.78
C GLY A 337 -2.12 -15.69 38.51
N ALA A 338 -0.89 -15.16 38.62
CA ALA A 338 -0.02 -14.97 37.44
C ALA A 338 0.87 -16.19 37.10
N GLU A 339 1.05 -17.11 38.08
CA GLU A 339 1.86 -18.32 37.86
C GLU A 339 1.16 -19.45 37.10
N GLN A 340 -0.17 -19.38 36.93
CA GLN A 340 -0.92 -20.43 36.22
C GLN A 340 -1.03 -20.19 34.70
N THR A 341 -0.52 -19.09 34.19
CA THR A 341 -0.47 -18.78 32.76
C THR A 341 0.96 -18.61 32.24
N ARG A 342 1.91 -19.40 32.72
CA ARG A 342 3.21 -19.46 32.08
C ARG A 342 3.05 -20.02 30.67
N PRO A 343 3.36 -19.23 29.63
CA PRO A 343 3.57 -19.83 28.31
C PRO A 343 4.77 -20.78 28.45
N VAL A 344 4.68 -21.89 27.74
CA VAL A 344 5.81 -22.82 27.57
C VAL A 344 7.02 -21.97 27.18
N THR A 345 8.01 -21.93 28.04
CA THR A 345 9.26 -21.21 27.81
C THR A 345 9.88 -21.72 26.51
N VAL A 346 10.02 -20.86 25.54
CA VAL A 346 10.81 -21.08 24.33
C VAL A 346 12.30 -20.93 24.73
N GLU A 347 12.78 -21.76 25.66
CA GLU A 347 14.20 -21.84 26.03
C GLU A 347 15.04 -22.52 24.93
N ALA A 348 14.43 -22.99 23.85
CA ALA A 348 15.14 -23.71 22.79
C ALA A 348 15.69 -22.82 21.65
N TYR A 349 15.51 -21.50 21.70
CA TYR A 349 15.95 -20.61 20.61
C TYR A 349 16.94 -19.51 20.99
N SER A 350 17.50 -19.51 22.21
CA SER A 350 18.38 -18.41 22.65
C SER A 350 19.90 -18.68 22.57
N GLU A 351 20.33 -19.81 22.02
CA GLU A 351 21.77 -20.11 21.88
C GLU A 351 22.11 -20.60 20.44
N ALA A 352 21.99 -19.72 19.47
CA ALA A 352 22.80 -19.82 18.26
C ALA A 352 23.62 -18.52 18.13
N PRO A 353 24.98 -18.60 18.15
CA PRO A 353 25.79 -17.41 17.91
C PRO A 353 25.47 -16.89 16.50
N ALA A 354 25.39 -15.55 16.36
CA ALA A 354 25.24 -14.87 15.10
C ALA A 354 26.45 -15.18 14.20
N GLU A 355 26.39 -16.27 13.48
CA GLU A 355 27.32 -16.51 12.37
C GLU A 355 26.94 -15.52 11.25
N ALA A 356 27.92 -14.72 10.87
CA ALA A 356 27.82 -13.80 9.75
C ALA A 356 27.40 -14.57 8.50
N HIS A 357 26.16 -14.43 8.07
CA HIS A 357 25.70 -15.00 6.80
C HIS A 357 26.54 -14.41 5.66
N PRO A 358 27.14 -15.25 4.80
CA PRO A 358 27.81 -14.77 3.62
C PRO A 358 26.81 -14.02 2.73
N ALA A 359 27.21 -12.88 2.22
CA ALA A 359 26.39 -12.03 1.36
C ALA A 359 25.70 -12.85 0.27
N GLN A 360 24.38 -12.94 0.34
CA GLN A 360 23.60 -13.71 -0.63
C GLN A 360 23.70 -13.05 -2.01
N PRO A 361 23.85 -13.82 -3.09
CA PRO A 361 23.89 -13.26 -4.44
C PRO A 361 22.61 -12.45 -4.71
N GLY A 362 22.78 -11.29 -5.34
CA GLY A 362 21.69 -10.37 -5.63
C GLY A 362 20.51 -11.04 -6.35
N LEU A 363 19.31 -10.51 -6.16
CA LEU A 363 18.04 -11.01 -6.68
C LEU A 363 18.12 -11.41 -8.17
N LEU A 364 18.76 -10.58 -9.00
CA LEU A 364 18.95 -10.82 -10.43
C LEU A 364 19.82 -12.06 -10.73
N ALA A 365 20.83 -12.36 -9.89
CA ALA A 365 21.67 -13.53 -10.07
C ALA A 365 20.92 -14.85 -9.74
N ARG A 366 19.93 -14.82 -8.86
CA ARG A 366 19.05 -15.97 -8.56
C ARG A 366 18.02 -16.19 -9.65
N VAL A 367 17.42 -15.11 -10.18
CA VAL A 367 16.50 -15.16 -11.32
C VAL A 367 17.20 -15.73 -12.55
N ALA A 368 18.42 -15.27 -12.86
CA ALA A 368 19.20 -15.76 -13.99
C ALA A 368 19.59 -17.25 -13.90
N ARG A 369 19.74 -17.80 -12.69
CA ARG A 369 19.99 -19.25 -12.48
C ARG A 369 18.73 -20.09 -12.68
N ARG A 370 17.56 -19.61 -12.27
CA ARG A 370 16.29 -20.33 -12.42
C ARG A 370 15.76 -20.35 -13.86
N LEU A 371 16.20 -19.38 -14.69
CA LEU A 371 15.83 -19.31 -16.12
C LEU A 371 16.77 -20.12 -17.04
N ARG A 372 17.89 -20.68 -16.52
CA ARG A 372 18.84 -21.49 -17.28
C ARG A 372 18.71 -23.01 -17.01
N GLY A 373 17.87 -23.41 -16.12
CA GLY A 373 17.50 -24.81 -15.88
C GLY A 373 16.05 -25.07 -16.25
#